data_d16b67a828f0d200f857ddabc6807bde
#
_entry.id   d16b67a828f0d200f857ddabc6807bde
#
_cell.length_a   1.000
_cell.length_b   1.000
_cell.length_c   1.000
_cell.angle_alpha   90.00
_cell.angle_beta   90.00
_cell.angle_gamma   90.00
#
_symmetry.space_group_name_H-M   'P 1'
#
loop_
_entity.id
_entity.type
_entity.pdbx_description
1 polymer ?
#
loop_
_entity_poly.entity_id
_entity_poly.type
_entity_poly.pdbx_seq_one_letter_code
_entity_poly.pdbx_strand_id
1 'polypeptide(L)'
;MLFASQDLTKKLSSLDRRTFLKLTGGMGSMAFLTACGPASEGTSSDADAADDSSAEGEDAGASTFAADGTLRVGMEAAYAPFNWQVSEESENTIPIENVSGAFADGYDVQFAKIIAEALELTPVAVKMSFDGLVDACKSGQIDIICAGMTATEERAKSIDFSDPYLEDTVAVITKKDSKYASAKTLEDLTGVTIMGQKSTFYDEAIDQIPDVVHKEPLEYVPDVVAALNNDQVEAITYSAMSAAKLLDSYPDFVLCELESGFTGDYASNNDNAGIAKGNDDILKKINEAIADVSEEERADLWTACNERMPV
;
A
#
# COMPACT_ATOMS: atom_id res chain seq x y z
N MET A 1 -35.81 2.34 1.00
CA MET A 1 -34.81 1.58 0.28
C MET A 1 -33.72 1.19 1.28
N LEU A 2 -33.93 0.12 2.04
CA LEU A 2 -33.10 -0.28 3.21
C LEU A 2 -32.85 -1.80 3.18
N PHE A 3 -32.48 -2.35 2.04
CA PHE A 3 -32.30 -3.82 1.90
C PHE A 3 -30.98 -4.26 1.22
N ALA A 4 -30.13 -3.36 0.71
CA ALA A 4 -28.87 -3.74 0.05
C ALA A 4 -27.65 -3.80 1.02
N SER A 5 -27.65 -3.01 2.08
CA SER A 5 -26.53 -2.93 3.06
C SER A 5 -26.37 -4.19 3.92
N GLN A 6 -27.43 -5.01 4.08
CA GLN A 6 -27.36 -6.22 4.91
C GLN A 6 -26.79 -7.45 4.19
N ASP A 7 -26.65 -7.40 2.87
CA ASP A 7 -26.22 -8.59 2.11
C ASP A 7 -24.70 -8.69 1.98
N LEU A 8 -23.98 -7.56 1.91
CA LEU A 8 -22.51 -7.57 1.85
C LEU A 8 -21.90 -7.93 3.22
N THR A 9 -22.43 -7.37 4.30
CA THR A 9 -22.04 -7.75 5.68
C THR A 9 -22.36 -9.22 5.99
N LYS A 10 -23.44 -9.76 5.43
CA LYS A 10 -23.74 -11.19 5.52
C LYS A 10 -22.84 -12.07 4.68
N LYS A 11 -22.39 -11.60 3.50
CA LYS A 11 -21.45 -12.34 2.66
C LYS A 11 -20.06 -12.44 3.29
N LEU A 12 -19.58 -11.36 3.94
CA LEU A 12 -18.31 -11.33 4.65
C LEU A 12 -18.33 -12.12 5.97
N SER A 13 -19.51 -12.25 6.63
CA SER A 13 -19.68 -13.01 7.88
C SER A 13 -19.91 -14.51 7.69
N SER A 14 -20.09 -15.00 6.46
CA SER A 14 -20.41 -16.41 6.17
C SER A 14 -19.18 -17.32 5.96
N LEU A 15 -17.96 -16.81 6.16
CA LEU A 15 -16.76 -17.66 6.26
C LEU A 15 -16.79 -18.41 7.60
N ASP A 16 -17.64 -19.44 7.66
CA ASP A 16 -17.86 -20.27 8.86
C ASP A 16 -16.60 -21.07 9.19
N ARG A 17 -16.15 -20.96 10.45
CA ARG A 17 -15.02 -21.68 11.08
C ARG A 17 -15.02 -23.20 10.89
N ARG A 18 -16.07 -23.79 10.33
CA ARG A 18 -16.20 -25.24 10.13
C ARG A 18 -15.57 -25.77 8.86
N THR A 19 -15.23 -24.93 7.90
CA THR A 19 -14.60 -25.36 6.63
C THR A 19 -13.09 -25.46 6.75
N PHE A 20 -12.47 -24.76 7.71
CA PHE A 20 -11.00 -24.75 7.90
C PHE A 20 -10.43 -26.01 8.57
N LEU A 21 -11.27 -26.84 9.20
CA LEU A 21 -10.85 -28.00 10.03
C LEU A 21 -10.91 -29.36 9.32
N LYS A 22 -11.09 -29.43 8.02
CA LYS A 22 -11.24 -30.72 7.30
C LYS A 22 -10.12 -31.10 6.35
N LEU A 23 -9.01 -30.35 6.29
CA LEU A 23 -7.89 -30.68 5.38
C LEU A 23 -6.55 -31.00 6.06
N THR A 24 -6.53 -31.35 7.34
CA THR A 24 -5.33 -31.87 8.02
C THR A 24 -5.56 -33.30 8.49
N GLY A 25 -5.30 -34.25 7.60
CA GLY A 25 -5.31 -35.65 7.95
C GLY A 25 -4.84 -36.53 6.82
N GLY A 26 -3.53 -36.83 6.78
CA GLY A 26 -2.97 -37.81 5.83
C GLY A 26 -1.46 -37.98 6.00
N MET A 27 -1.09 -38.85 6.92
CA MET A 27 0.30 -39.34 7.16
C MET A 27 0.92 -39.97 5.92
N GLY A 28 2.26 -39.87 5.81
CA GLY A 28 3.06 -40.68 4.90
C GLY A 28 4.56 -40.45 5.11
N SER A 29 5.13 -41.07 6.12
CA SER A 29 6.60 -41.22 6.32
C SER A 29 7.24 -42.03 5.23
N MET A 30 8.41 -41.62 4.73
CA MET A 30 9.50 -42.52 4.35
C MET A 30 10.85 -41.78 4.31
N ALA A 31 11.76 -42.29 5.14
CA ALA A 31 13.18 -41.98 5.18
C ALA A 31 13.95 -42.81 4.14
N PHE A 32 15.14 -42.32 3.71
CA PHE A 32 16.37 -43.11 3.40
C PHE A 32 17.46 -42.13 2.95
N LEU A 33 18.44 -41.88 3.76
CA LEU A 33 19.78 -42.44 3.88
C LEU A 33 20.79 -42.02 2.80
N THR A 34 21.73 -41.19 3.29
CA THR A 34 23.21 -41.13 3.16
C THR A 34 23.90 -41.63 1.89
N ALA A 35 24.83 -40.79 1.36
CA ALA A 35 26.21 -41.23 1.09
C ALA A 35 27.16 -40.02 0.96
N CYS A 36 28.31 -40.14 1.66
CA CYS A 36 29.46 -39.22 1.69
C CYS A 36 30.44 -39.42 0.55
N GLY A 37 31.07 -38.31 0.10
CA GLY A 37 32.48 -38.05 -0.15
C GLY A 37 33.17 -38.62 -1.41
N PRO A 38 34.42 -38.25 -1.72
CA PRO A 38 35.17 -37.05 -1.39
C PRO A 38 35.80 -36.32 -2.62
N ALA A 39 36.56 -35.26 -2.31
CA ALA A 39 37.26 -34.34 -3.18
C ALA A 39 38.33 -34.97 -4.12
N SER A 40 38.59 -34.30 -5.27
CA SER A 40 39.93 -34.25 -5.86
C SER A 40 40.14 -32.94 -6.64
N GLU A 41 41.27 -32.34 -6.36
CA GLU A 41 41.88 -31.18 -7.01
C GLU A 41 42.35 -31.49 -8.44
N GLY A 42 42.49 -30.45 -9.26
CA GLY A 42 43.32 -30.55 -10.46
C GLY A 42 43.12 -29.43 -11.49
N THR A 43 43.80 -28.32 -11.30
CA THR A 43 44.64 -27.49 -12.24
C THR A 43 44.19 -27.24 -13.69
N SER A 44 44.08 -25.94 -13.99
CA SER A 44 44.68 -25.11 -15.06
C SER A 44 44.56 -25.51 -16.55
N SER A 45 44.10 -24.63 -17.38
CA SER A 45 44.76 -23.67 -18.26
C SER A 45 44.01 -23.40 -19.57
N ASP A 46 43.95 -22.11 -19.85
CA ASP A 46 44.05 -21.37 -21.14
C ASP A 46 43.12 -21.64 -22.32
N ALA A 47 42.51 -20.49 -22.65
CA ALA A 47 42.52 -19.78 -23.95
C ALA A 47 41.48 -20.13 -25.02
N ASP A 48 40.78 -19.13 -25.38
CA ASP A 48 40.44 -18.58 -26.71
C ASP A 48 39.12 -18.91 -27.40
N ALA A 49 38.59 -17.80 -27.88
CA ALA A 49 37.79 -17.57 -29.08
C ALA A 49 36.26 -17.58 -28.96
N ALA A 50 35.79 -16.34 -29.14
CA ALA A 50 34.49 -15.88 -29.64
C ALA A 50 33.65 -16.89 -30.44
N ASP A 51 32.39 -16.96 -30.10
CA ASP A 51 31.35 -16.92 -31.14
C ASP A 51 30.08 -16.25 -30.60
N ASP A 52 29.64 -15.31 -31.41
CA ASP A 52 28.42 -14.55 -31.34
C ASP A 52 27.24 -15.45 -31.65
N SER A 53 26.33 -15.64 -30.69
CA SER A 53 24.97 -16.02 -31.04
C SER A 53 23.99 -15.41 -30.05
N SER A 54 23.41 -14.28 -30.45
CA SER A 54 22.14 -13.78 -29.99
C SER A 54 21.13 -14.93 -29.86
N ALA A 55 20.76 -15.25 -28.65
CA ALA A 55 19.55 -16.00 -28.34
C ALA A 55 18.68 -15.10 -27.48
N GLU A 56 17.84 -14.35 -28.14
CA GLU A 56 16.59 -13.85 -27.56
C GLU A 56 15.78 -15.10 -27.16
N GLY A 57 15.81 -15.42 -25.92
CA GLY A 57 14.95 -16.40 -25.29
C GLY A 57 14.18 -15.66 -24.20
N GLU A 58 13.12 -14.95 -24.58
CA GLU A 58 12.05 -14.63 -23.65
C GLU A 58 11.44 -15.97 -23.21
N ASP A 59 12.01 -16.54 -22.15
CA ASP A 59 11.29 -17.50 -21.35
C ASP A 59 10.24 -16.71 -20.58
N ALA A 60 9.02 -16.67 -21.12
CA ALA A 60 7.84 -16.26 -20.39
C ALA A 60 7.65 -17.27 -19.27
N GLY A 61 8.38 -17.11 -18.17
CA GLY A 61 8.22 -17.86 -16.95
C GLY A 61 6.75 -17.79 -16.57
N ALA A 62 6.13 -18.95 -16.38
CA ALA A 62 4.77 -19.04 -15.87
C ALA A 62 4.64 -18.09 -14.67
N SER A 63 3.64 -17.20 -14.71
CA SER A 63 3.38 -16.23 -13.64
C SER A 63 3.39 -16.97 -12.30
N THR A 64 4.28 -16.56 -11.40
CA THR A 64 4.35 -17.08 -10.03
C THR A 64 3.32 -16.43 -9.12
N PHE A 65 2.46 -15.57 -9.67
CA PHE A 65 1.44 -14.84 -8.96
C PHE A 65 0.57 -15.78 -8.13
N ALA A 66 0.60 -15.62 -6.82
CA ALA A 66 -0.24 -16.34 -5.84
C ALA A 66 -0.32 -17.88 -6.08
N ALA A 67 0.75 -18.49 -6.57
CA ALA A 67 0.76 -19.91 -7.00
C ALA A 67 0.42 -20.91 -5.87
N ASP A 68 0.56 -20.51 -4.60
CA ASP A 68 0.21 -21.30 -3.41
C ASP A 68 -1.20 -21.04 -2.89
N GLY A 69 -2.01 -20.23 -3.60
CA GLY A 69 -3.36 -19.84 -3.19
C GLY A 69 -3.39 -18.69 -2.18
N THR A 70 -2.23 -18.08 -1.91
CA THR A 70 -2.08 -16.96 -0.99
C THR A 70 -1.84 -15.68 -1.77
N LEU A 71 -2.62 -14.62 -1.50
CA LEU A 71 -2.42 -13.29 -2.05
C LEU A 71 -1.59 -12.46 -1.06
N ARG A 72 -0.33 -12.23 -1.36
CA ARG A 72 0.58 -11.40 -0.56
C ARG A 72 0.40 -9.94 -0.91
N VAL A 73 -0.15 -9.19 0.04
CA VAL A 73 -0.48 -7.77 -0.12
C VAL A 73 0.56 -6.93 0.60
N GLY A 74 1.36 -6.18 -0.16
CA GLY A 74 2.35 -5.25 0.40
C GLY A 74 1.70 -3.99 0.95
N MET A 75 2.07 -3.61 2.17
CA MET A 75 1.65 -2.38 2.85
C MET A 75 2.57 -2.02 4.01
N GLU A 76 2.49 -0.77 4.50
CA GLU A 76 3.27 -0.34 5.66
C GLU A 76 2.71 -0.86 6.98
N ALA A 77 1.40 -1.06 7.07
CA ALA A 77 0.66 -1.32 8.30
C ALA A 77 0.99 -0.31 9.44
N ALA A 78 1.11 0.98 9.05
CA ALA A 78 1.45 2.12 9.91
C ALA A 78 0.78 3.42 9.45
N TYR A 79 -0.18 3.36 8.52
CA TYR A 79 -0.85 4.50 7.91
C TYR A 79 -2.37 4.41 8.08
N ALA A 80 -2.87 4.68 9.28
CA ALA A 80 -4.32 4.73 9.55
C ALA A 80 -4.95 6.01 8.94
N PRO A 81 -6.17 5.97 8.38
CA PRO A 81 -7.11 4.84 8.32
C PRO A 81 -6.94 3.91 7.11
N PHE A 82 -5.88 4.07 6.32
CA PHE A 82 -5.61 3.27 5.13
C PHE A 82 -5.19 1.84 5.48
N ASN A 83 -4.10 1.70 6.25
CA ASN A 83 -3.62 0.41 6.74
C ASN A 83 -2.86 0.58 8.06
N TRP A 84 -3.19 -0.22 9.08
CA TRP A 84 -2.50 -0.21 10.37
C TRP A 84 -2.45 -1.59 11.01
N GLN A 85 -1.45 -1.78 11.89
CA GLN A 85 -1.26 -3.04 12.60
C GLN A 85 -2.10 -3.10 13.88
N VAL A 86 -2.71 -4.27 14.12
CA VAL A 86 -3.41 -4.63 15.36
C VAL A 86 -2.91 -5.98 15.89
N SER A 87 -3.17 -6.25 17.19
CA SER A 87 -2.79 -7.51 17.85
C SER A 87 -3.91 -8.55 17.87
N GLU A 88 -5.13 -8.19 17.48
CA GLU A 88 -6.30 -9.05 17.55
C GLU A 88 -6.86 -9.34 16.17
N GLU A 89 -7.21 -10.61 15.94
CA GLU A 89 -7.91 -11.05 14.74
C GLU A 89 -9.39 -10.60 14.81
N SER A 90 -9.91 -10.12 13.71
CA SER A 90 -11.32 -9.76 13.56
C SER A 90 -11.79 -10.03 12.13
N GLU A 91 -13.10 -9.85 11.88
CA GLU A 91 -13.66 -9.92 10.53
C GLU A 91 -13.09 -8.84 9.58
N ASN A 92 -12.52 -7.74 10.14
CA ASN A 92 -11.97 -6.63 9.37
C ASN A 92 -10.48 -6.79 9.06
N THR A 93 -9.80 -7.79 9.62
CA THR A 93 -8.35 -7.91 9.55
C THR A 93 -7.90 -9.04 8.64
N ILE A 94 -6.63 -8.96 8.18
CA ILE A 94 -5.86 -10.05 7.58
C ILE A 94 -4.58 -10.27 8.37
N PRO A 95 -4.02 -11.50 8.45
CA PRO A 95 -2.76 -11.73 9.15
C PRO A 95 -1.60 -11.02 8.47
N ILE A 96 -0.62 -10.56 9.25
CA ILE A 96 0.66 -10.05 8.73
C ILE A 96 1.66 -11.22 8.73
N GLU A 97 2.07 -11.69 7.54
CA GLU A 97 2.88 -12.90 7.37
C GLU A 97 4.24 -12.78 8.06
N ASN A 98 4.89 -11.62 7.94
CA ASN A 98 6.24 -11.38 8.46
C ASN A 98 6.27 -10.77 9.88
N VAL A 99 5.12 -10.66 10.58
CA VAL A 99 5.02 -10.20 11.97
C VAL A 99 4.17 -11.17 12.77
N SER A 100 4.81 -11.99 13.61
CA SER A 100 4.13 -13.05 14.35
C SER A 100 3.03 -12.51 15.28
N GLY A 101 1.81 -13.05 15.12
CA GLY A 101 0.65 -12.71 15.95
C GLY A 101 0.09 -11.30 15.71
N ALA A 102 0.45 -10.66 14.59
CA ALA A 102 -0.07 -9.37 14.20
C ALA A 102 -1.01 -9.48 12.99
N PHE A 103 -1.93 -8.53 12.91
CA PHE A 103 -2.91 -8.42 11.83
C PHE A 103 -2.90 -7.00 11.28
N ALA A 104 -3.29 -6.83 10.03
CA ALA A 104 -3.52 -5.53 9.41
C ALA A 104 -5.02 -5.26 9.33
N ASP A 105 -5.43 -4.03 9.61
CA ASP A 105 -6.76 -3.47 9.40
C ASP A 105 -6.63 -2.16 8.61
N GLY A 106 -7.72 -1.69 8.00
CA GLY A 106 -7.77 -0.44 7.28
C GLY A 106 -8.48 -0.54 5.92
N TYR A 107 -8.62 0.61 5.28
CA TYR A 107 -9.33 0.73 4.02
C TYR A 107 -8.65 -0.09 2.90
N ASP A 108 -7.33 -0.02 2.80
CA ASP A 108 -6.52 -0.84 1.88
C ASP A 108 -6.74 -2.34 2.13
N VAL A 109 -6.87 -2.73 3.41
CA VAL A 109 -7.11 -4.11 3.80
C VAL A 109 -8.51 -4.58 3.36
N GLN A 110 -9.53 -3.71 3.41
CA GLN A 110 -10.86 -4.06 2.91
C GLN A 110 -10.83 -4.30 1.39
N PHE A 111 -10.14 -3.45 0.63
CA PHE A 111 -9.98 -3.66 -0.81
C PHE A 111 -9.10 -4.89 -1.13
N ALA A 112 -8.05 -5.14 -0.36
CA ALA A 112 -7.26 -6.37 -0.49
C ALA A 112 -8.13 -7.63 -0.29
N LYS A 113 -9.08 -7.61 0.64
CA LYS A 113 -10.03 -8.72 0.86
C LYS A 113 -11.02 -8.88 -0.29
N ILE A 114 -11.57 -7.79 -0.82
CA ILE A 114 -12.47 -7.78 -1.99
C ILE A 114 -11.75 -8.37 -3.21
N ILE A 115 -10.52 -7.92 -3.46
CA ILE A 115 -9.68 -8.42 -4.55
C ILE A 115 -9.39 -9.91 -4.36
N ALA A 116 -9.00 -10.32 -3.16
CA ALA A 116 -8.70 -11.73 -2.86
C ALA A 116 -9.91 -12.64 -3.05
N GLU A 117 -11.11 -12.20 -2.65
CA GLU A 117 -12.36 -12.92 -2.86
C GLU A 117 -12.64 -13.11 -4.36
N ALA A 118 -12.49 -12.05 -5.17
CA ALA A 118 -12.69 -12.09 -6.61
C ALA A 118 -11.68 -13.00 -7.34
N LEU A 119 -10.49 -13.16 -6.78
CA LEU A 119 -9.43 -14.03 -7.30
C LEU A 119 -9.47 -15.45 -6.71
N GLU A 120 -10.37 -15.73 -5.77
CA GLU A 120 -10.46 -17.01 -5.02
C GLU A 120 -9.17 -17.34 -4.24
N LEU A 121 -8.51 -16.30 -3.68
CA LEU A 121 -7.25 -16.39 -2.93
C LEU A 121 -7.44 -16.03 -1.45
N THR A 122 -6.47 -16.43 -0.61
CA THR A 122 -6.43 -16.06 0.81
C THR A 122 -5.48 -14.87 1.00
N PRO A 123 -5.95 -13.68 1.46
CA PRO A 123 -5.10 -12.51 1.61
C PRO A 123 -4.25 -12.59 2.89
N VAL A 124 -2.98 -12.22 2.76
CA VAL A 124 -2.06 -11.96 3.88
C VAL A 124 -1.33 -10.64 3.62
N ALA A 125 -1.14 -9.83 4.64
CA ALA A 125 -0.33 -8.62 4.52
C ALA A 125 1.16 -8.97 4.65
N VAL A 126 1.99 -8.28 3.87
CA VAL A 126 3.46 -8.27 4.04
C VAL A 126 3.85 -6.86 4.42
N LYS A 127 4.26 -6.68 5.69
CA LYS A 127 4.64 -5.37 6.22
C LYS A 127 6.03 -4.98 5.76
N MET A 128 6.15 -3.82 5.12
CA MET A 128 7.41 -3.23 4.66
C MET A 128 7.29 -1.72 4.51
N SER A 129 8.42 -1.02 4.33
CA SER A 129 8.41 0.41 4.05
C SER A 129 7.81 0.71 2.67
N PHE A 130 7.19 1.88 2.55
CA PHE A 130 6.49 2.30 1.32
C PHE A 130 7.42 2.33 0.11
N ASP A 131 8.65 2.82 0.28
CA ASP A 131 9.65 2.93 -0.78
C ASP A 131 10.12 1.57 -1.34
N GLY A 132 9.94 0.49 -0.60
CA GLY A 132 10.27 -0.88 -1.03
C GLY A 132 9.16 -1.59 -1.81
N LEU A 133 7.92 -1.10 -1.79
CA LEU A 133 6.74 -1.83 -2.30
C LEU A 133 6.81 -2.12 -3.80
N VAL A 134 7.22 -1.13 -4.62
CA VAL A 134 7.29 -1.29 -6.09
C VAL A 134 8.31 -2.37 -6.48
N ASP A 135 9.48 -2.36 -5.86
CA ASP A 135 10.52 -3.36 -6.15
C ASP A 135 10.13 -4.75 -5.63
N ALA A 136 9.48 -4.84 -4.48
CA ALA A 136 8.95 -6.08 -3.93
C ALA A 136 7.86 -6.70 -4.85
N CYS A 137 6.96 -5.87 -5.37
CA CYS A 137 5.94 -6.29 -6.32
C CYS A 137 6.56 -6.76 -7.65
N LYS A 138 7.47 -5.98 -8.21
CA LYS A 138 8.19 -6.31 -9.44
C LYS A 138 8.97 -7.61 -9.34
N SER A 139 9.56 -7.91 -8.18
CA SER A 139 10.35 -9.13 -7.94
C SER A 139 9.51 -10.35 -7.56
N GLY A 140 8.20 -10.19 -7.34
CA GLY A 140 7.29 -11.25 -6.89
C GLY A 140 7.46 -11.62 -5.40
N GLN A 141 8.08 -10.76 -4.59
CA GLN A 141 8.09 -10.90 -3.13
C GLN A 141 6.70 -10.67 -2.54
N ILE A 142 5.92 -9.80 -3.16
CA ILE A 142 4.50 -9.58 -2.93
C ILE A 142 3.75 -9.71 -4.25
N ASP A 143 2.48 -10.09 -4.21
CA ASP A 143 1.65 -10.28 -5.40
C ASP A 143 0.99 -8.97 -5.84
N ILE A 144 0.46 -8.20 -4.88
CA ILE A 144 -0.14 -6.89 -5.12
C ILE A 144 0.30 -5.87 -4.06
N ILE A 145 0.10 -4.59 -4.38
CA ILE A 145 0.22 -3.48 -3.44
C ILE A 145 -1.18 -2.92 -3.16
N CYS A 146 -1.56 -2.79 -1.87
CA CYS A 146 -2.68 -1.98 -1.42
C CYS A 146 -2.17 -1.17 -0.22
N ALA A 147 -1.76 0.08 -0.47
CA ALA A 147 -0.98 0.86 0.49
C ALA A 147 -1.16 2.39 0.33
N GLY A 148 -2.35 2.85 -0.07
CA GLY A 148 -2.54 4.26 -0.39
C GLY A 148 -1.62 4.71 -1.54
N MET A 149 -1.41 3.86 -2.55
CA MET A 149 -0.41 4.12 -3.58
C MET A 149 -1.01 4.70 -4.85
N THR A 150 -0.53 5.89 -5.22
CA THR A 150 -0.90 6.56 -6.47
C THR A 150 -0.15 5.95 -7.65
N ALA A 151 -0.86 5.76 -8.77
CA ALA A 151 -0.29 5.38 -10.05
C ALA A 151 0.42 6.58 -10.70
N THR A 152 1.74 6.69 -10.52
CA THR A 152 2.55 7.71 -11.21
C THR A 152 3.18 7.15 -12.49
N GLU A 153 3.52 8.04 -13.45
CA GLU A 153 4.22 7.62 -14.67
C GLU A 153 5.54 6.90 -14.37
N GLU A 154 6.25 7.30 -13.31
CA GLU A 154 7.51 6.68 -12.92
C GLU A 154 7.29 5.24 -12.43
N ARG A 155 6.32 5.03 -11.52
CA ARG A 155 5.97 3.71 -11.01
C ARG A 155 5.41 2.80 -12.09
N ALA A 156 4.63 3.36 -13.02
CA ALA A 156 4.03 2.64 -14.15
C ALA A 156 5.08 2.10 -15.15
N LYS A 157 6.32 2.57 -15.12
CA LYS A 157 7.43 1.95 -15.87
C LYS A 157 7.80 0.57 -15.30
N SER A 158 7.58 0.34 -14.02
CA SER A 158 8.02 -0.87 -13.29
C SER A 158 6.91 -1.88 -13.05
N ILE A 159 5.70 -1.43 -12.72
CA ILE A 159 4.53 -2.25 -12.40
C ILE A 159 3.30 -1.72 -13.15
N ASP A 160 2.20 -2.46 -13.14
CA ASP A 160 0.90 -2.02 -13.63
C ASP A 160 -0.02 -1.65 -12.47
N PHE A 161 -1.03 -0.82 -12.72
CA PHE A 161 -1.95 -0.32 -11.71
C PHE A 161 -3.40 -0.60 -12.09
N SER A 162 -4.22 -0.85 -11.10
CA SER A 162 -5.67 -0.94 -11.23
C SER A 162 -6.30 0.44 -11.48
N ASP A 163 -7.60 0.42 -11.81
CA ASP A 163 -8.45 1.59 -11.60
C ASP A 163 -8.42 2.01 -10.11
N PRO A 164 -8.69 3.30 -9.79
CA PRO A 164 -8.61 3.76 -8.42
C PRO A 164 -9.72 3.17 -7.54
N TYR A 165 -9.37 2.77 -6.32
CA TYR A 165 -10.33 2.35 -5.29
C TYR A 165 -10.64 3.46 -4.28
N LEU A 166 -9.82 4.53 -4.22
CA LEU A 166 -10.07 5.76 -3.48
C LEU A 166 -9.62 6.96 -4.30
N GLU A 167 -10.40 8.03 -4.27
CA GLU A 167 -10.01 9.35 -4.79
C GLU A 167 -9.62 10.25 -3.64
N ASP A 168 -8.44 10.87 -3.71
CA ASP A 168 -7.89 11.75 -2.68
C ASP A 168 -7.15 12.93 -3.33
N THR A 169 -6.77 13.91 -2.51
CA THR A 169 -5.96 15.07 -2.90
C THR A 169 -4.91 15.36 -1.82
N VAL A 170 -3.87 16.11 -2.20
CA VAL A 170 -2.83 16.54 -1.27
C VAL A 170 -3.32 17.71 -0.43
N ALA A 171 -3.29 17.55 0.88
CA ALA A 171 -3.54 18.61 1.87
C ALA A 171 -2.23 19.15 2.44
N VAL A 172 -2.27 20.42 2.90
CA VAL A 172 -1.22 21.01 3.72
C VAL A 172 -1.77 21.25 5.11
N ILE A 173 -1.08 20.71 6.13
CA ILE A 173 -1.45 20.83 7.53
C ILE A 173 -0.35 21.59 8.27
N THR A 174 -0.76 22.56 9.10
CA THR A 174 0.12 23.39 9.93
C THR A 174 -0.47 23.55 11.34
N LYS A 175 0.22 24.27 12.23
CA LYS A 175 -0.34 24.63 13.54
C LYS A 175 -1.21 25.88 13.47
N LYS A 176 -2.22 25.97 14.34
CA LYS A 176 -3.17 27.10 14.40
C LYS A 176 -2.52 28.45 14.67
N ASP A 177 -1.39 28.47 15.40
CA ASP A 177 -0.61 29.68 15.71
C ASP A 177 0.45 30.01 14.65
N SER A 178 0.60 29.18 13.63
CA SER A 178 1.50 29.41 12.49
C SER A 178 1.01 30.60 11.65
N LYS A 179 1.95 31.38 11.12
CA LYS A 179 1.67 32.42 10.11
C LYS A 179 1.02 31.88 8.84
N TYR A 180 1.14 30.57 8.60
CA TYR A 180 0.58 29.86 7.44
C TYR A 180 -0.82 29.28 7.68
N ALA A 181 -1.36 29.39 8.90
CA ALA A 181 -2.66 28.79 9.26
C ALA A 181 -3.86 29.31 8.42
N SER A 182 -3.72 30.47 7.80
CA SER A 182 -4.75 31.08 6.94
C SER A 182 -4.38 31.08 5.46
N ALA A 183 -3.36 30.31 5.05
CA ALA A 183 -2.96 30.20 3.64
C ALA A 183 -4.12 29.71 2.77
N LYS A 184 -4.30 30.36 1.61
CA LYS A 184 -5.35 30.06 0.62
C LYS A 184 -4.77 29.64 -0.72
N THR A 185 -3.49 29.89 -0.94
CA THR A 185 -2.77 29.56 -2.18
C THR A 185 -1.40 28.98 -1.83
N LEU A 186 -0.73 28.35 -2.79
CA LEU A 186 0.65 27.87 -2.61
C LEU A 186 1.62 29.06 -2.43
N GLU A 187 1.33 30.23 -2.99
CA GLU A 187 2.10 31.45 -2.81
C GLU A 187 2.03 31.96 -1.37
N ASP A 188 0.93 31.77 -0.65
CA ASP A 188 0.81 32.12 0.76
C ASP A 188 1.71 31.26 1.66
N LEU A 189 2.16 30.10 1.15
CA LEU A 189 3.09 29.20 1.81
C LEU A 189 4.57 29.50 1.47
N THR A 190 4.86 30.57 0.71
CA THR A 190 6.23 30.93 0.31
C THR A 190 7.19 30.91 1.49
N GLY A 191 8.29 30.16 1.34
CA GLY A 191 9.35 30.04 2.35
C GLY A 191 8.97 29.17 3.56
N VAL A 192 7.88 28.41 3.51
CA VAL A 192 7.51 27.48 4.57
C VAL A 192 8.54 26.37 4.73
N THR A 193 8.83 26.00 5.97
CA THR A 193 9.61 24.78 6.27
C THR A 193 8.65 23.61 6.35
N ILE A 194 8.71 22.70 5.40
CA ILE A 194 7.72 21.62 5.22
C ILE A 194 8.40 20.28 4.89
N MET A 195 7.75 19.18 5.20
CA MET A 195 8.14 17.82 4.77
C MET A 195 6.93 16.97 4.43
N GLY A 196 7.18 15.92 3.64
CA GLY A 196 6.26 14.84 3.36
C GLY A 196 6.80 13.49 3.81
N GLN A 197 6.11 12.43 3.45
CA GLN A 197 6.60 11.07 3.60
C GLN A 197 7.50 10.73 2.40
N LYS A 198 8.62 10.07 2.69
CA LYS A 198 9.64 9.67 1.72
C LYS A 198 9.06 8.83 0.57
N SER A 199 9.50 9.13 -0.66
CA SER A 199 9.11 8.41 -1.89
C SER A 199 7.62 8.42 -2.19
N THR A 200 6.90 9.42 -1.66
CA THR A 200 5.48 9.59 -1.90
C THR A 200 5.19 10.80 -2.77
N PHE A 201 4.04 10.75 -3.39
CA PHE A 201 3.41 11.86 -4.07
C PHE A 201 3.25 13.13 -3.18
N TYR A 202 3.05 12.93 -1.86
CA TYR A 202 2.96 14.02 -0.89
C TYR A 202 4.26 14.81 -0.78
N ASP A 203 5.41 14.13 -0.78
CA ASP A 203 6.73 14.77 -0.70
C ASP A 203 7.08 15.50 -2.00
N GLU A 204 6.86 14.86 -3.13
CA GLU A 204 7.16 15.43 -4.44
C GLU A 204 6.33 16.70 -4.74
N ALA A 205 5.07 16.76 -4.29
CA ALA A 205 4.19 17.92 -4.49
C ALA A 205 4.72 19.20 -3.82
N ILE A 206 5.51 19.08 -2.76
CA ILE A 206 6.06 20.20 -1.98
C ILE A 206 6.83 21.18 -2.86
N ASP A 207 7.53 20.71 -3.88
CA ASP A 207 8.36 21.53 -4.77
C ASP A 207 7.56 22.54 -5.62
N GLN A 208 6.22 22.45 -5.63
CA GLN A 208 5.35 23.46 -6.24
C GLN A 208 5.22 24.73 -5.38
N ILE A 209 5.60 24.69 -4.11
CA ILE A 209 5.50 25.87 -3.20
C ILE A 209 6.69 26.78 -3.47
N PRO A 210 6.45 28.10 -3.74
CA PRO A 210 7.56 29.02 -4.03
C PRO A 210 8.54 29.17 -2.86
N ASP A 211 9.83 29.19 -3.16
CA ASP A 211 10.93 29.36 -2.19
C ASP A 211 10.81 28.44 -0.95
N VAL A 212 10.21 27.29 -1.11
CA VAL A 212 9.97 26.31 -0.02
C VAL A 212 11.28 25.86 0.63
N VAL A 213 11.28 25.67 1.95
CA VAL A 213 12.33 24.98 2.69
C VAL A 213 11.92 23.52 2.84
N HIS A 214 12.11 22.76 1.76
CA HIS A 214 11.79 21.32 1.73
C HIS A 214 12.77 20.56 2.63
N LYS A 215 12.26 19.95 3.69
CA LYS A 215 13.07 19.15 4.63
C LYS A 215 13.19 17.72 4.13
N GLU A 216 14.27 17.07 4.55
CA GLU A 216 14.47 15.64 4.29
C GLU A 216 13.25 14.86 4.75
N PRO A 217 12.59 14.07 3.86
CA PRO A 217 11.38 13.35 4.20
C PRO A 217 11.63 12.20 5.17
N LEU A 218 10.61 11.84 5.95
CA LEU A 218 10.66 10.71 6.88
C LEU A 218 9.97 9.47 6.28
N GLU A 219 10.37 8.31 6.76
CA GLU A 219 9.93 7.02 6.20
C GLU A 219 8.45 6.74 6.47
N TYR A 220 7.95 7.10 7.67
CA TYR A 220 6.59 6.79 8.10
C TYR A 220 5.75 8.04 8.38
N VAL A 221 4.47 8.00 8.02
CA VAL A 221 3.52 9.09 8.27
C VAL A 221 3.44 9.51 9.73
N PRO A 222 3.40 8.62 10.75
CA PRO A 222 3.42 9.03 12.14
C PRO A 222 4.64 9.88 12.53
N ASP A 223 5.80 9.63 11.92
CA ASP A 223 7.02 10.41 12.18
C ASP A 223 6.94 11.81 11.54
N VAL A 224 6.34 11.92 10.35
CA VAL A 224 6.06 13.22 9.70
C VAL A 224 5.10 14.05 10.56
N VAL A 225 4.04 13.44 11.09
CA VAL A 225 3.09 14.10 12.01
C VAL A 225 3.79 14.51 13.30
N ALA A 226 4.65 13.66 13.86
CA ALA A 226 5.44 13.98 15.05
C ALA A 226 6.40 15.14 14.80
N ALA A 227 6.98 15.27 13.62
CA ALA A 227 7.85 16.38 13.25
C ALA A 227 7.11 17.74 13.30
N LEU A 228 5.87 17.82 12.80
CA LEU A 228 5.03 19.00 12.92
C LEU A 228 4.66 19.26 14.38
N ASN A 229 4.26 18.23 15.13
CA ASN A 229 3.87 18.37 16.53
C ASN A 229 5.02 18.90 17.41
N ASN A 230 6.26 18.52 17.10
CA ASN A 230 7.49 18.89 17.81
C ASN A 230 8.20 20.14 17.24
N ASP A 231 7.53 20.95 16.41
CA ASP A 231 8.09 22.17 15.80
C ASP A 231 9.38 21.97 14.97
N GLN A 232 9.60 20.78 14.44
CA GLN A 232 10.74 20.49 13.55
C GLN A 232 10.50 21.04 12.14
N VAL A 233 9.22 21.16 11.76
CA VAL A 233 8.72 21.79 10.52
C VAL A 233 7.54 22.69 10.84
N GLU A 234 7.25 23.64 9.94
CA GLU A 234 6.11 24.57 10.07
C GLU A 234 4.83 24.01 9.44
N ALA A 235 4.97 23.03 8.50
CA ALA A 235 3.85 22.36 7.85
C ALA A 235 4.25 20.92 7.42
N ILE A 236 3.24 20.12 7.08
CA ILE A 236 3.39 18.82 6.44
C ILE A 236 2.40 18.70 5.28
N THR A 237 2.75 17.88 4.29
CA THR A 237 1.78 17.37 3.31
C THR A 237 1.12 16.10 3.82
N TYR A 238 -0.16 15.92 3.51
CA TYR A 238 -0.97 14.84 4.07
C TYR A 238 -2.14 14.51 3.14
N SER A 239 -2.83 13.38 3.40
CA SER A 239 -4.08 13.00 2.74
C SER A 239 -5.20 13.97 3.14
N ALA A 240 -5.92 14.54 2.16
CA ALA A 240 -7.07 15.38 2.44
C ALA A 240 -8.23 14.55 3.02
N MET A 241 -8.41 13.32 2.57
CA MET A 241 -9.45 12.40 3.05
C MET A 241 -9.29 12.04 4.53
N SER A 242 -8.06 11.90 5.02
CA SER A 242 -7.78 11.56 6.43
C SER A 242 -7.49 12.76 7.33
N ALA A 243 -7.37 13.97 6.76
CA ALA A 243 -7.03 15.19 7.50
C ALA A 243 -7.98 15.48 8.67
N ALA A 244 -9.29 15.32 8.50
CA ALA A 244 -10.26 15.59 9.55
C ALA A 244 -9.99 14.78 10.82
N LYS A 245 -9.67 13.49 10.68
CA LYS A 245 -9.35 12.61 11.81
C LYS A 245 -8.01 12.96 12.47
N LEU A 246 -7.02 13.39 11.69
CA LEU A 246 -5.77 13.91 12.24
C LEU A 246 -6.01 15.16 13.08
N LEU A 247 -6.86 16.10 12.61
CA LEU A 247 -7.18 17.32 13.34
C LEU A 247 -7.95 17.03 14.65
N ASP A 248 -8.77 15.99 14.70
CA ASP A 248 -9.43 15.52 15.92
C ASP A 248 -8.40 15.04 16.97
N SER A 249 -7.35 14.34 16.51
CA SER A 249 -6.29 13.80 17.37
C SER A 249 -5.26 14.87 17.80
N TYR A 250 -5.08 15.90 16.97
CA TYR A 250 -4.16 17.03 17.21
C TYR A 250 -4.92 18.35 17.16
N PRO A 251 -5.57 18.78 18.27
CA PRO A 251 -6.42 19.97 18.28
C PRO A 251 -5.70 21.29 17.95
N ASP A 252 -4.37 21.33 18.04
CA ASP A 252 -3.55 22.50 17.67
C ASP A 252 -3.21 22.54 16.18
N PHE A 253 -3.55 21.52 15.42
CA PHE A 253 -3.35 21.50 13.97
C PHE A 253 -4.53 22.15 13.24
N VAL A 254 -4.25 22.62 12.02
CA VAL A 254 -5.25 23.19 11.11
C VAL A 254 -4.91 22.82 9.67
N LEU A 255 -5.92 22.54 8.88
CA LEU A 255 -5.84 22.37 7.43
C LEU A 255 -5.71 23.75 6.78
N CYS A 256 -4.74 23.95 5.89
CA CYS A 256 -4.69 25.07 4.97
C CYS A 256 -5.77 24.83 3.89
N GLU A 257 -6.82 25.67 3.91
CA GLU A 257 -7.93 25.57 2.95
C GLU A 257 -7.53 26.25 1.62
N LEU A 258 -6.68 25.56 0.85
CA LEU A 258 -6.18 26.06 -0.43
C LEU A 258 -7.32 26.14 -1.46
N GLU A 259 -7.56 27.33 -2.03
CA GLU A 259 -8.57 27.58 -3.07
C GLU A 259 -8.13 26.98 -4.42
N SER A 260 -6.81 26.98 -4.68
CA SER A 260 -6.17 26.23 -5.74
C SER A 260 -5.10 25.36 -5.08
N GLY A 261 -5.29 24.04 -5.08
CA GLY A 261 -4.32 23.11 -4.54
C GLY A 261 -3.12 22.92 -5.48
N PHE A 262 -2.43 21.82 -5.31
CA PHE A 262 -1.36 21.37 -6.20
C PHE A 262 -1.91 21.12 -7.60
N THR A 263 -1.07 21.24 -8.64
CA THR A 263 -1.48 21.20 -10.05
C THR A 263 -0.74 20.12 -10.84
N GLY A 264 -1.19 19.88 -12.07
CA GLY A 264 -0.59 18.86 -12.94
C GLY A 264 -0.80 17.46 -12.37
N ASP A 265 0.25 16.66 -12.37
CA ASP A 265 0.24 15.28 -11.88
C ASP A 265 -0.06 15.19 -10.37
N TYR A 266 0.09 16.29 -9.63
CA TYR A 266 -0.17 16.39 -8.20
C TYR A 266 -1.57 16.94 -7.84
N ALA A 267 -2.45 17.13 -8.83
CA ALA A 267 -3.82 17.61 -8.60
C ALA A 267 -4.74 16.55 -7.98
N SER A 268 -4.42 15.27 -8.12
CA SER A 268 -5.15 14.17 -7.52
C SER A 268 -4.19 13.10 -7.01
N ASN A 269 -4.56 12.46 -5.90
CA ASN A 269 -3.80 11.42 -5.25
C ASN A 269 -4.71 10.20 -5.10
N ASN A 270 -4.97 9.53 -6.21
CA ASN A 270 -5.86 8.37 -6.23
C ASN A 270 -5.11 7.11 -5.81
N ASP A 271 -5.73 6.29 -4.96
CA ASP A 271 -5.16 5.03 -4.52
C ASP A 271 -5.52 3.90 -5.48
N ASN A 272 -4.50 3.22 -5.97
CA ASN A 272 -4.60 2.14 -6.94
C ASN A 272 -3.91 0.88 -6.39
N ALA A 273 -4.42 -0.30 -6.72
CA ALA A 273 -3.69 -1.52 -6.47
C ALA A 273 -2.57 -1.69 -7.51
N GLY A 274 -1.34 -1.94 -7.04
CA GLY A 274 -0.20 -2.23 -7.90
C GLY A 274 -0.02 -3.73 -8.13
N ILE A 275 0.37 -4.14 -9.34
CA ILE A 275 0.64 -5.53 -9.70
C ILE A 275 1.84 -5.60 -10.65
N ALA A 276 2.62 -6.69 -10.57
CA ALA A 276 3.74 -6.89 -11.49
C ALA A 276 3.26 -6.97 -12.95
N LYS A 277 4.06 -6.42 -13.87
CA LYS A 277 3.76 -6.44 -15.32
C LYS A 277 3.56 -7.85 -15.86
N GLY A 278 2.70 -7.96 -16.89
CA GLY A 278 2.41 -9.22 -17.56
C GLY A 278 1.29 -10.03 -16.89
N ASN A 279 0.57 -9.45 -15.92
CA ASN A 279 -0.58 -10.06 -15.25
C ASN A 279 -1.93 -9.44 -15.71
N ASP A 280 -2.08 -9.12 -17.00
CA ASP A 280 -3.21 -8.38 -17.56
C ASP A 280 -4.58 -9.01 -17.24
N ASP A 281 -4.67 -10.35 -17.31
CA ASP A 281 -5.92 -11.07 -17.02
C ASP A 281 -6.30 -10.96 -15.51
N ILE A 282 -5.31 -10.89 -14.64
CA ILE A 282 -5.50 -10.71 -13.19
C ILE A 282 -5.88 -9.26 -12.91
N LEU A 283 -5.17 -8.30 -13.52
CA LEU A 283 -5.47 -6.88 -13.40
C LEU A 283 -6.90 -6.57 -13.84
N LYS A 284 -7.37 -7.19 -14.91
CA LYS A 284 -8.76 -7.06 -15.35
C LYS A 284 -9.75 -7.53 -14.28
N LYS A 285 -9.51 -8.66 -13.61
CA LYS A 285 -10.37 -9.14 -12.52
C LYS A 285 -10.31 -8.21 -11.31
N ILE A 286 -9.15 -7.65 -10.99
CA ILE A 286 -8.98 -6.64 -9.95
C ILE A 286 -9.86 -5.42 -10.26
N ASN A 287 -9.81 -4.91 -11.49
CA ASN A 287 -10.62 -3.76 -11.91
C ASN A 287 -12.13 -4.07 -11.88
N GLU A 288 -12.55 -5.27 -12.29
CA GLU A 288 -13.93 -5.71 -12.17
C GLU A 288 -14.37 -5.74 -10.69
N ALA A 289 -13.55 -6.27 -9.79
CA ALA A 289 -13.84 -6.31 -8.36
C ALA A 289 -13.93 -4.91 -7.74
N ILE A 290 -13.05 -3.98 -8.14
CA ILE A 290 -13.08 -2.58 -7.68
C ILE A 290 -14.33 -1.87 -8.21
N ALA A 291 -14.72 -2.10 -9.46
CA ALA A 291 -15.89 -1.48 -10.08
C ALA A 291 -17.21 -1.97 -9.49
N ASP A 292 -17.26 -3.20 -8.98
CA ASP A 292 -18.44 -3.77 -8.33
C ASP A 292 -18.75 -3.13 -6.95
N VAL A 293 -17.78 -2.40 -6.35
CA VAL A 293 -17.98 -1.66 -5.10
C VAL A 293 -18.55 -0.28 -5.40
N SER A 294 -19.80 -0.03 -5.04
CA SER A 294 -20.46 1.25 -5.22
C SER A 294 -19.84 2.38 -4.40
N GLU A 295 -20.08 3.63 -4.80
CA GLU A 295 -19.64 4.81 -4.05
C GLU A 295 -20.18 4.83 -2.60
N GLU A 296 -21.44 4.37 -2.38
CA GLU A 296 -22.03 4.27 -1.04
C GLU A 296 -21.28 3.25 -0.19
N GLU A 297 -20.98 2.07 -0.73
CA GLU A 297 -20.19 1.04 -0.04
C GLU A 297 -18.76 1.51 0.27
N ARG A 298 -18.11 2.23 -0.65
CA ARG A 298 -16.78 2.84 -0.41
C ARG A 298 -16.84 3.85 0.74
N ALA A 299 -17.86 4.70 0.79
CA ALA A 299 -18.05 5.67 1.87
C ALA A 299 -18.34 4.99 3.21
N ASP A 300 -19.12 3.91 3.22
CA ASP A 300 -19.40 3.11 4.43
C ASP A 300 -18.13 2.41 4.94
N LEU A 301 -17.34 1.81 4.05
CA LEU A 301 -16.04 1.20 4.39
C LEU A 301 -15.07 2.24 4.98
N TRP A 302 -14.98 3.42 4.34
CA TRP A 302 -14.14 4.52 4.82
C TRP A 302 -14.55 4.97 6.23
N THR A 303 -15.85 5.19 6.44
CA THR A 303 -16.40 5.58 7.74
C THR A 303 -16.11 4.54 8.81
N ALA A 304 -16.37 3.25 8.52
CA ALA A 304 -16.10 2.17 9.44
C ALA A 304 -14.61 2.02 9.80
N CYS A 305 -13.69 2.27 8.85
CA CYS A 305 -12.26 2.30 9.11
C CYS A 305 -11.87 3.46 10.04
N ASN A 306 -12.41 4.66 9.81
CA ASN A 306 -12.16 5.83 10.66
C ASN A 306 -12.69 5.65 12.10
N GLU A 307 -13.79 4.91 12.29
CA GLU A 307 -14.36 4.65 13.63
C GLU A 307 -13.50 3.71 14.46
N ARG A 308 -12.82 2.74 13.84
CA ARG A 308 -12.03 1.71 14.56
C ARG A 308 -10.52 1.90 14.49
N MET A 309 -10.02 2.91 13.77
CA MET A 309 -8.58 3.19 13.75
C MET A 309 -8.09 3.57 15.16
N PRO A 310 -6.84 3.26 15.53
CA PRO A 310 -6.25 3.66 16.79
C PRO A 310 -6.19 5.20 16.89
N VAL A 311 -6.44 5.72 18.09
CA VAL A 311 -6.39 7.15 18.41
C VAL A 311 -4.96 7.55 18.77
#